data_6c85c1c70be92d2404f01d5fe1e3eb10
#
_entry.id   6c85c1c70be92d2404f01d5fe1e3eb10
#
_cell.length_a   1.000
_cell.length_b   1.000
_cell.length_c   1.000
_cell.angle_alpha   90.00
_cell.angle_beta   90.00
_cell.angle_gamma   90.00
#
_symmetry.space_group_name_H-M   'P 1'
#
loop_
_entity.id
_entity.type
_entity.pdbx_description
1 polymer ?
#
loop_
_entity_poly.entity_id
_entity_poly.type
_entity_poly.pdbx_seq_one_letter_code
_entity_poly.pdbx_strand_id
1 'polypeptide(L)'
;MQPLPTKLQDFRYFLIVTWRHLNLPDPTPVQLDIAEYLQSGTRRKILQGFRGVGKSWITSTYVVWKLRMNPQLKFLVVSASKNRADDFTTFTMRLINEMPILSPLIPQEHQRNSKISFDVAPATASHAPSVTSRGVLSQMAGSRADEIIADDVEVPNNSYTCLLYTSDAADDA
;
A
#
# COMPACT_ATOMS: atom_id res chain seq x y z
N MET A 1 -15.74 -12.46 -10.70
CA MET A 1 -14.30 -12.30 -11.07
C MET A 1 -13.63 -13.66 -11.02
N GLN A 2 -12.91 -14.06 -12.08
CA GLN A 2 -12.18 -15.32 -12.08
C GLN A 2 -11.03 -15.28 -11.04
N PRO A 3 -10.76 -16.38 -10.32
CA PRO A 3 -9.66 -16.43 -9.36
C PRO A 3 -8.32 -16.24 -10.06
N LEU A 4 -7.32 -15.75 -9.31
CA LEU A 4 -5.94 -15.72 -9.81
C LEU A 4 -5.44 -17.14 -10.09
N PRO A 5 -4.64 -17.36 -11.14
CA PRO A 5 -3.91 -18.61 -11.32
C PRO A 5 -3.16 -19.00 -10.03
N THR A 6 -3.17 -20.27 -9.67
CA THR A 6 -2.62 -20.77 -8.39
C THR A 6 -1.20 -20.24 -8.11
N LYS A 7 -0.35 -20.21 -9.14
CA LYS A 7 1.02 -19.69 -9.00
C LYS A 7 1.06 -18.21 -8.59
N LEU A 8 0.10 -17.39 -9.04
CA LEU A 8 0.04 -15.96 -8.75
C LEU A 8 -0.69 -15.66 -7.42
N GLN A 9 -1.22 -16.66 -6.75
CA GLN A 9 -1.68 -16.55 -5.37
C GLN A 9 -0.51 -16.49 -4.38
N ASP A 10 0.70 -16.89 -4.79
CA ASP A 10 1.93 -16.58 -4.09
C ASP A 10 2.41 -15.17 -4.51
N PHE A 11 2.52 -14.27 -3.57
CA PHE A 11 2.85 -12.86 -3.82
C PHE A 11 4.23 -12.67 -4.45
N ARG A 12 5.18 -13.56 -4.20
CA ARG A 12 6.52 -13.52 -4.83
C ARG A 12 6.42 -13.65 -6.35
N TYR A 13 5.60 -14.59 -6.83
CA TYR A 13 5.38 -14.73 -8.27
C TYR A 13 4.60 -13.57 -8.87
N PHE A 14 3.65 -13.04 -8.14
CA PHE A 14 2.91 -11.86 -8.57
C PHE A 14 3.84 -10.64 -8.68
N LEU A 15 4.77 -10.47 -7.72
CA LEU A 15 5.80 -9.43 -7.75
C LEU A 15 6.71 -9.56 -8.98
N ILE A 16 7.16 -10.77 -9.33
CA ILE A 16 7.97 -11.02 -10.54
C ILE A 16 7.21 -10.57 -11.79
N VAL A 17 5.92 -10.90 -11.90
CA VAL A 17 5.09 -10.48 -13.04
C VAL A 17 4.95 -8.97 -13.11
N THR A 18 4.76 -8.32 -11.96
CA THR A 18 4.70 -6.84 -11.89
C THR A 18 6.02 -6.20 -12.30
N TRP A 19 7.17 -6.70 -11.82
CA TRP A 19 8.49 -6.18 -12.18
C TRP A 19 8.74 -6.27 -13.70
N ARG A 20 8.38 -7.40 -14.31
CA ARG A 20 8.48 -7.57 -15.76
C ARG A 20 7.56 -6.61 -16.52
N HIS A 21 6.35 -6.40 -16.04
CA HIS A 21 5.43 -5.42 -16.63
C HIS A 21 6.00 -4.00 -16.58
N LEU A 22 6.68 -3.65 -15.50
CA LEU A 22 7.32 -2.34 -15.32
C LEU A 22 8.69 -2.21 -16.02
N ASN A 23 9.12 -3.24 -16.77
CA ASN A 23 10.44 -3.32 -17.41
C ASN A 23 11.61 -3.13 -16.42
N LEU A 24 11.42 -3.61 -15.18
CA LEU A 24 12.47 -3.64 -14.17
C LEU A 24 13.27 -4.94 -14.26
N PRO A 25 14.54 -4.94 -13.77
CA PRO A 25 15.28 -6.18 -13.56
C PRO A 25 14.49 -7.16 -12.68
N ASP A 26 14.74 -8.46 -12.80
CA ASP A 26 14.09 -9.45 -11.92
C ASP A 26 14.30 -9.07 -10.44
N PRO A 27 13.28 -9.32 -9.57
CA PRO A 27 13.38 -8.98 -8.17
C PRO A 27 14.60 -9.63 -7.51
N THR A 28 15.32 -8.86 -6.71
CA THR A 28 16.45 -9.36 -5.92
C THR A 28 15.96 -10.32 -4.82
N PRO A 29 16.84 -11.20 -4.27
CA PRO A 29 16.47 -12.05 -3.14
C PRO A 29 15.84 -11.28 -1.98
N VAL A 30 16.40 -10.12 -1.61
CA VAL A 30 15.85 -9.25 -0.55
C VAL A 30 14.42 -8.79 -0.86
N GLN A 31 14.11 -8.46 -2.11
CA GLN A 31 12.75 -8.07 -2.51
C GLN A 31 11.78 -9.25 -2.46
N LEU A 32 12.23 -10.45 -2.77
CA LEU A 32 11.43 -11.67 -2.64
C LEU A 32 11.21 -12.04 -1.16
N ASP A 33 12.20 -11.86 -0.28
CA ASP A 33 12.07 -12.03 1.17
C ASP A 33 11.04 -11.05 1.74
N ILE A 34 11.07 -9.78 1.29
CA ILE A 34 10.06 -8.78 1.66
C ILE A 34 8.67 -9.24 1.21
N ALA A 35 8.54 -9.77 0.00
CA ALA A 35 7.24 -10.25 -0.51
C ALA A 35 6.72 -11.42 0.32
N GLU A 36 7.56 -12.39 0.66
CA GLU A 36 7.19 -13.50 1.52
C GLU A 36 6.79 -13.03 2.93
N TYR A 37 7.55 -12.11 3.52
CA TYR A 37 7.22 -11.53 4.81
C TYR A 37 5.87 -10.79 4.79
N LEU A 38 5.56 -10.04 3.73
CA LEU A 38 4.27 -9.36 3.58
C LEU A 38 3.12 -10.36 3.46
N GLN A 39 3.32 -11.48 2.77
CA GLN A 39 2.29 -12.50 2.60
C GLN A 39 2.05 -13.31 3.87
N SER A 40 3.12 -13.86 4.47
CA SER A 40 3.07 -14.89 5.51
C SER A 40 3.37 -14.38 6.92
N GLY A 41 3.85 -13.14 7.06
CA GLY A 41 4.20 -12.54 8.34
C GLY A 41 3.01 -12.30 9.27
N THR A 42 3.31 -11.89 10.49
CA THR A 42 2.32 -11.56 11.52
C THR A 42 1.37 -10.43 11.08
N ARG A 43 0.25 -10.25 11.80
CA ARG A 43 -0.73 -9.19 11.50
C ARG A 43 -0.13 -7.78 11.52
N ARG A 44 0.83 -7.53 12.41
CA ARG A 44 1.58 -6.26 12.47
C ARG A 44 2.97 -6.49 11.92
N LYS A 45 3.35 -5.73 10.90
CA LYS A 45 4.60 -5.87 10.17
C LYS A 45 5.36 -4.55 10.21
N ILE A 46 6.67 -4.62 10.44
CA ILE A 46 7.58 -3.49 10.30
C ILE A 46 8.62 -3.89 9.26
N LEU A 47 8.71 -3.10 8.20
CA LEU A 47 9.66 -3.31 7.12
C LEU A 47 10.73 -2.21 7.16
N GLN A 48 11.88 -2.52 7.70
CA GLN A 48 13.07 -1.67 7.61
C GLN A 48 13.95 -2.13 6.46
N GLY A 49 14.31 -1.23 5.59
CA GLY A 49 15.17 -1.51 4.44
C GLY A 49 15.86 -0.23 3.98
N PHE A 50 17.02 -0.39 3.34
CA PHE A 50 17.78 0.72 2.80
C PHE A 50 16.98 1.49 1.72
N ARG A 51 17.40 2.74 1.49
CA ARG A 51 16.79 3.56 0.43
C ARG A 51 17.07 2.94 -0.94
N GLY A 52 16.06 2.84 -1.78
CA GLY A 52 16.18 2.26 -3.13
C GLY A 52 15.86 0.76 -3.21
N VAL A 53 15.61 0.04 -2.11
CA VAL A 53 15.19 -1.38 -2.17
C VAL A 53 13.81 -1.58 -2.82
N GLY A 54 13.04 -0.48 -3.04
CA GLY A 54 11.74 -0.55 -3.70
C GLY A 54 10.56 -0.82 -2.77
N LYS A 55 10.66 -0.46 -1.46
CA LYS A 55 9.58 -0.69 -0.48
C LYS A 55 8.21 -0.25 -0.98
N SER A 56 8.06 1.00 -1.40
CA SER A 56 6.78 1.55 -1.84
C SER A 56 6.25 0.86 -3.10
N TRP A 57 7.12 0.41 -4.00
CA TRP A 57 6.74 -0.36 -5.18
C TRP A 57 6.22 -1.75 -4.81
N ILE A 58 6.91 -2.43 -3.87
CA ILE A 58 6.51 -3.75 -3.35
C ILE A 58 5.18 -3.64 -2.59
N THR A 59 5.03 -2.63 -1.75
CA THR A 59 3.79 -2.43 -0.97
C THR A 59 2.61 -2.02 -1.84
N SER A 60 2.81 -1.19 -2.88
CA SER A 60 1.75 -0.89 -3.87
C SER A 60 1.33 -2.15 -4.64
N THR A 61 2.30 -2.99 -5.04
CA THR A 61 2.04 -4.29 -5.68
C THR A 61 1.29 -5.24 -4.72
N TYR A 62 1.63 -5.22 -3.44
CA TYR A 62 0.92 -5.99 -2.41
C TYR A 62 -0.55 -5.57 -2.29
N VAL A 63 -0.85 -4.28 -2.31
CA VAL A 63 -2.23 -3.76 -2.27
C VAL A 63 -3.05 -4.29 -3.44
N VAL A 64 -2.55 -4.17 -4.67
CA VAL A 64 -3.30 -4.66 -5.84
C VAL A 64 -3.45 -6.17 -5.86
N TRP A 65 -2.44 -6.91 -5.39
CA TRP A 65 -2.52 -8.36 -5.23
C TRP A 65 -3.59 -8.76 -4.21
N LYS A 66 -3.63 -8.12 -3.04
CA LYS A 66 -4.65 -8.35 -2.02
C LYS A 66 -6.07 -8.02 -2.52
N LEU A 67 -6.24 -6.90 -3.21
CA LEU A 67 -7.52 -6.51 -3.81
C LEU A 67 -7.94 -7.49 -4.92
N ARG A 68 -6.98 -8.05 -5.66
CA ARG A 68 -7.25 -9.07 -6.68
C ARG A 68 -7.66 -10.41 -6.07
N MET A 69 -7.16 -10.73 -4.86
CA MET A 69 -7.59 -11.90 -4.07
C MET A 69 -8.93 -11.67 -3.37
N ASN A 70 -9.11 -10.49 -2.77
CA ASN A 70 -10.34 -10.08 -2.08
C ASN A 70 -10.65 -8.60 -2.34
N PRO A 71 -11.54 -8.28 -3.30
CA PRO A 71 -11.85 -6.89 -3.66
C PRO A 71 -12.66 -6.12 -2.60
N GLN A 72 -13.12 -6.80 -1.54
CA GLN A 72 -13.86 -6.13 -0.47
C GLN A 72 -12.95 -5.46 0.57
N LEU A 73 -11.64 -5.74 0.54
CA LEU A 73 -10.67 -5.14 1.44
C LEU A 73 -10.59 -3.62 1.26
N LYS A 74 -10.34 -2.93 2.37
CA LYS A 74 -10.18 -1.49 2.46
C LYS A 74 -8.78 -1.16 2.98
N PHE A 75 -8.05 -0.35 2.22
CA PHE A 75 -6.69 0.06 2.54
C PHE A 75 -6.63 1.55 2.88
N LEU A 76 -5.98 1.87 3.98
CA LEU A 76 -5.58 3.24 4.33
C LEU A 76 -4.06 3.34 4.18
N VAL A 77 -3.62 4.20 3.28
CA VAL A 77 -2.21 4.52 3.07
C VAL A 77 -1.88 5.82 3.78
N VAL A 78 -0.93 5.77 4.70
CA VAL A 78 -0.47 6.94 5.46
C VAL A 78 0.99 7.19 5.13
N SER A 79 1.34 8.43 4.81
CA SER A 79 2.73 8.84 4.57
C SER A 79 3.03 10.16 5.25
N ALA A 80 4.32 10.53 5.36
CA ALA A 80 4.77 11.78 5.98
C ALA A 80 4.08 13.02 5.40
N SER A 81 3.76 13.02 4.10
CA SER A 81 3.04 14.10 3.45
C SER A 81 1.89 13.58 2.59
N LYS A 82 0.91 14.46 2.37
CA LYS A 82 -0.23 14.16 1.49
C LYS A 82 0.25 13.80 0.08
N ASN A 83 1.20 14.53 -0.48
CA ASN A 83 1.69 14.29 -1.84
C ASN A 83 2.28 12.89 -1.99
N ARG A 84 3.12 12.43 -1.04
CA ARG A 84 3.67 11.07 -1.07
C ARG A 84 2.59 9.99 -0.97
N ALA A 85 1.59 10.21 -0.12
CA ALA A 85 0.45 9.30 -0.02
C ALA A 85 -0.37 9.26 -1.33
N ASP A 86 -0.57 10.41 -1.97
CA ASP A 86 -1.26 10.52 -3.26
C ASP A 86 -0.46 9.87 -4.40
N ASP A 87 0.89 9.98 -4.40
CA ASP A 87 1.77 9.30 -5.34
C ASP A 87 1.66 7.78 -5.23
N PHE A 88 1.60 7.25 -4.00
CA PHE A 88 1.37 5.82 -3.76
C PHE A 88 0.03 5.36 -4.37
N THR A 89 -1.05 6.09 -4.11
CA THR A 89 -2.39 5.77 -4.62
C THR A 89 -2.44 5.87 -6.14
N THR A 90 -1.80 6.90 -6.72
CA THR A 90 -1.69 7.09 -8.17
C THR A 90 -0.94 5.92 -8.82
N PHE A 91 0.18 5.51 -8.24
CA PHE A 91 0.95 4.36 -8.75
C PHE A 91 0.16 3.05 -8.64
N THR A 92 -0.54 2.82 -7.52
CA THR A 92 -1.41 1.65 -7.33
C THR A 92 -2.51 1.60 -8.40
N MET A 93 -3.15 2.73 -8.69
CA MET A 93 -4.16 2.83 -9.75
C MET A 93 -3.56 2.59 -11.14
N ARG A 94 -2.35 3.09 -11.38
CA ARG A 94 -1.64 2.86 -12.64
C ARG A 94 -1.40 1.37 -12.89
N LEU A 95 -0.97 0.61 -11.86
CA LEU A 95 -0.83 -0.85 -11.98
C LEU A 95 -2.16 -1.53 -12.36
N ILE A 96 -3.27 -1.10 -11.76
CA ILE A 96 -4.60 -1.64 -12.06
C ILE A 96 -4.98 -1.39 -13.54
N ASN A 97 -4.69 -0.21 -14.06
CA ASN A 97 -5.04 0.17 -15.42
C ASN A 97 -4.13 -0.47 -16.49
N GLU A 98 -2.85 -0.69 -16.18
CA GLU A 98 -1.87 -1.14 -17.16
C GLU A 98 -1.66 -2.66 -17.17
N MET A 99 -1.86 -3.35 -16.05
CA MET A 99 -1.65 -4.80 -15.97
C MET A 99 -2.91 -5.58 -16.39
N PRO A 100 -2.88 -6.39 -17.47
CA PRO A 100 -4.06 -7.12 -17.94
C PRO A 100 -4.70 -8.03 -16.88
N ILE A 101 -3.89 -8.61 -16.00
CA ILE A 101 -4.35 -9.50 -14.91
C ILE A 101 -5.16 -8.74 -13.84
N LEU A 102 -5.00 -7.43 -13.75
CA LEU A 102 -5.69 -6.53 -12.84
C LEU A 102 -6.90 -5.84 -13.47
N SER A 103 -7.14 -6.01 -14.78
CA SER A 103 -8.27 -5.39 -15.48
C SER A 103 -9.64 -5.60 -14.81
N PRO A 104 -9.92 -6.73 -14.10
CA PRO A 104 -11.18 -6.88 -13.38
C PRO A 104 -11.35 -5.92 -12.19
N LEU A 105 -10.30 -5.21 -11.78
CA LEU A 105 -10.32 -4.24 -10.69
C LEU A 105 -10.53 -2.80 -11.17
N ILE A 106 -10.47 -2.53 -12.48
CA ILE A 106 -10.61 -1.18 -13.03
C ILE A 106 -11.96 -0.59 -12.58
N PRO A 107 -11.95 0.58 -11.90
CA PRO A 107 -13.17 1.22 -11.41
C PRO A 107 -14.21 1.41 -12.51
N GLN A 108 -15.47 1.21 -12.16
CA GLN A 108 -16.59 1.52 -13.06
C GLN A 108 -16.87 3.02 -13.04
N GLU A 109 -17.57 3.52 -14.08
CA GLU A 109 -17.81 4.95 -14.28
C GLU A 109 -18.46 5.67 -13.08
N HIS A 110 -19.32 4.97 -12.34
CA HIS A 110 -20.02 5.51 -11.17
C HIS A 110 -19.24 5.33 -9.85
N GLN A 111 -18.07 4.68 -9.87
CA GLN A 111 -17.25 4.45 -8.70
C GLN A 111 -16.24 5.57 -8.48
N ARG A 112 -15.75 5.71 -7.23
CA ARG A 112 -14.69 6.66 -6.92
C ARG A 112 -13.43 6.32 -7.71
N ASN A 113 -12.89 7.33 -8.36
CA ASN A 113 -11.65 7.22 -9.14
C ASN A 113 -10.88 8.54 -9.08
N SER A 114 -10.13 8.75 -8.01
CA SER A 114 -9.33 9.96 -7.81
C SER A 114 -7.93 9.63 -7.30
N LYS A 115 -7.03 10.61 -7.33
CA LYS A 115 -5.65 10.48 -6.82
C LYS A 115 -5.57 10.15 -5.32
N ILE A 116 -6.60 10.50 -4.55
CA ILE A 116 -6.61 10.33 -3.09
C ILE A 116 -7.44 9.14 -2.64
N SER A 117 -8.34 8.64 -3.49
CA SER A 117 -9.16 7.47 -3.16
C SER A 117 -9.81 6.88 -4.40
N PHE A 118 -9.93 5.58 -4.42
CA PHE A 118 -10.64 4.86 -5.47
C PHE A 118 -11.33 3.59 -4.94
N ASP A 119 -12.33 3.14 -5.68
CA ASP A 119 -12.95 1.83 -5.50
C ASP A 119 -12.48 0.89 -6.61
N VAL A 120 -12.44 -0.41 -6.35
CA VAL A 120 -12.26 -1.42 -7.40
C VAL A 120 -13.60 -1.95 -7.87
N ALA A 121 -13.73 -2.30 -9.16
CA ALA A 121 -15.01 -2.66 -9.79
C ALA A 121 -15.85 -3.68 -9.00
N PRO A 122 -15.29 -4.78 -8.44
CA PRO A 122 -16.08 -5.76 -7.71
C PRO A 122 -16.41 -5.37 -6.26
N ALA A 123 -15.93 -4.21 -5.77
CA ALA A 123 -16.22 -3.78 -4.41
C ALA A 123 -17.70 -3.38 -4.26
N THR A 124 -18.32 -3.83 -3.18
CA THR A 124 -19.67 -3.36 -2.81
C THR A 124 -19.62 -1.89 -2.38
N ALA A 125 -20.70 -1.16 -2.67
CA ALA A 125 -20.83 0.24 -2.28
C ALA A 125 -20.61 0.42 -0.78
N SER A 126 -19.72 1.33 -0.41
CA SER A 126 -19.35 1.61 0.98
C SER A 126 -18.94 3.07 1.16
N HIS A 127 -19.06 3.58 2.39
CA HIS A 127 -18.48 4.89 2.75
C HIS A 127 -16.95 4.86 2.70
N ALA A 128 -16.32 3.72 3.04
CA ALA A 128 -14.88 3.53 2.95
C ALA A 128 -14.49 3.11 1.53
N PRO A 129 -13.57 3.83 0.84
CA PRO A 129 -13.06 3.42 -0.47
C PRO A 129 -12.20 2.16 -0.37
N SER A 130 -11.96 1.49 -1.50
CA SER A 130 -11.05 0.34 -1.56
C SER A 130 -9.62 0.73 -1.19
N VAL A 131 -9.16 1.89 -1.66
CA VAL A 131 -7.87 2.48 -1.26
C VAL A 131 -8.09 3.96 -0.99
N THR A 132 -7.52 4.47 0.09
CA THR A 132 -7.48 5.90 0.40
C THR A 132 -6.12 6.30 0.95
N SER A 133 -5.64 7.48 0.59
CA SER A 133 -4.37 8.06 1.04
C SER A 133 -4.58 9.23 2.01
N ARG A 134 -3.69 9.35 2.99
CA ARG A 134 -3.66 10.43 3.97
C ARG A 134 -2.23 10.82 4.31
N GLY A 135 -1.99 12.10 4.54
CA GLY A 135 -0.77 12.54 5.23
C GLY A 135 -0.90 12.29 6.73
N VAL A 136 0.20 11.98 7.41
CA VAL A 136 0.23 11.65 8.85
C VAL A 136 -0.37 12.76 9.72
N LEU A 137 -0.22 14.03 9.32
CA LEU A 137 -0.78 15.20 10.03
C LEU A 137 -2.23 15.50 9.66
N SER A 138 -2.84 14.73 8.72
CA SER A 138 -4.24 14.95 8.36
C SER A 138 -5.18 14.27 9.35
N GLN A 139 -6.43 14.77 9.42
CA GLN A 139 -7.45 14.15 10.25
C GLN A 139 -7.72 12.70 9.77
N MET A 140 -7.35 11.73 10.59
CA MET A 140 -7.59 10.29 10.33
C MET A 140 -8.83 9.77 11.05
N ALA A 141 -9.41 10.56 11.97
CA ALA A 141 -10.62 10.18 12.68
C ALA A 141 -11.77 9.88 11.71
N GLY A 142 -12.46 8.76 11.92
CA GLY A 142 -13.53 8.29 11.05
C GLY A 142 -13.10 7.46 9.84
N SER A 143 -11.79 7.34 9.57
CA SER A 143 -11.30 6.42 8.53
C SER A 143 -11.50 4.97 8.96
N ARG A 144 -12.05 4.14 8.05
CA ARG A 144 -12.22 2.70 8.25
C ARG A 144 -11.39 1.97 7.21
N ALA A 145 -10.56 1.03 7.68
CA ALA A 145 -9.72 0.20 6.82
C ALA A 145 -9.51 -1.17 7.47
N ASP A 146 -9.36 -2.20 6.64
CA ASP A 146 -8.97 -3.54 7.05
C ASP A 146 -7.46 -3.63 7.23
N GLU A 147 -6.71 -2.93 6.38
CA GLU A 147 -5.24 -2.85 6.44
C GLU A 147 -4.78 -1.39 6.34
N ILE A 148 -3.77 -1.05 7.14
CA ILE A 148 -3.12 0.26 7.14
C ILE A 148 -1.69 0.08 6.69
N ILE A 149 -1.27 0.86 5.69
CA ILE A 149 0.10 0.92 5.20
C ILE A 149 0.68 2.27 5.60
N ALA A 150 1.66 2.26 6.49
CA ALA A 150 2.44 3.42 6.86
C ALA A 150 3.74 3.43 6.03
N ASP A 151 3.79 4.26 4.98
CA ASP A 151 4.93 4.35 4.06
C ASP A 151 5.72 5.64 4.30
N ASP A 152 6.97 5.51 4.73
CA ASP A 152 7.87 6.62 5.06
C ASP A 152 7.19 7.70 5.93
N VAL A 153 6.56 7.29 7.02
CA VAL A 153 5.83 8.19 7.93
C VAL A 153 6.75 9.06 8.79
N GLU A 154 7.97 8.60 9.06
CA GLU A 154 8.97 9.33 9.81
C GLU A 154 9.83 10.18 8.86
N VAL A 155 9.88 11.48 9.13
CA VAL A 155 10.79 12.43 8.47
C VAL A 155 11.42 13.32 9.55
N PRO A 156 12.62 13.90 9.32
CA PRO A 156 13.29 14.73 10.32
C PRO A 156 12.38 15.77 10.99
N ASN A 157 11.48 16.39 10.23
CA ASN A 157 10.58 17.42 10.73
C ASN A 157 9.48 16.92 11.69
N ASN A 158 9.16 15.62 11.73
CA ASN A 158 8.18 15.07 12.67
C ASN A 158 8.80 14.15 13.72
N SER A 159 10.05 13.70 13.54
CA SER A 159 10.76 12.90 14.53
C SER A 159 11.31 13.76 15.70
N TYR A 160 11.58 15.05 15.48
CA TYR A 160 12.01 15.97 16.55
C TYR A 160 10.94 16.20 17.62
N THR A 161 9.66 16.15 17.27
CA THR A 161 8.57 16.29 18.23
C THR A 161 8.45 15.10 19.18
N CYS A 162 8.82 13.90 18.75
CA CYS A 162 8.84 12.71 19.61
C CYS A 162 10.01 12.72 20.62
N LEU A 163 11.15 13.26 20.22
CA LEU A 163 12.34 13.37 21.09
C LEU A 163 12.17 14.43 22.17
N LEU A 164 11.46 15.53 21.91
CA LEU A 164 11.14 16.57 22.90
C LEU A 164 10.23 16.03 24.01
N TYR A 165 9.26 15.17 23.69
CA TYR A 165 8.38 14.57 24.71
C TYR A 165 9.06 13.52 25.57
N THR A 166 10.12 12.87 25.08
CA THR A 166 10.87 11.87 25.86
C THR A 166 11.96 12.51 26.75
N SER A 167 12.44 13.73 26.43
CA SER A 167 13.41 14.45 27.27
C SER A 167 12.76 15.13 28.47
N ASP A 168 11.55 15.68 28.33
CA ASP A 168 10.83 16.32 29.45
C ASP A 168 10.32 15.30 30.49
N ALA A 169 10.09 14.03 30.08
CA ALA A 169 9.67 12.96 31.00
C ALA A 169 10.83 12.36 31.83
N ALA A 170 12.09 12.67 31.48
CA ALA A 170 13.26 12.16 32.17
C ALA A 170 13.82 13.14 33.25
N ASP A 171 13.39 14.41 33.18
CA ASP A 171 13.86 15.43 34.13
C ASP A 171 12.93 15.61 35.36
N ASP A 172 11.78 14.93 35.40
CA ASP A 172 10.83 14.95 36.54
C ASP A 172 10.91 13.69 37.45
N ALA A 173 12.03 12.95 37.43
CA ALA A 173 12.23 11.75 38.27
C ALA A 173 13.32 11.93 39.31
#